data_a13a67060d028ba47cb63b4e04879981
#
_entry.id   a13a67060d028ba47cb63b4e04879981
#
_cell.length_a   1.000
_cell.length_b   1.000
_cell.length_c   1.000
_cell.angle_alpha   90.00
_cell.angle_beta   90.00
_cell.angle_gamma   90.00
#
_symmetry.space_group_name_H-M   'P 1'
#
loop_
_entity.id
_entity.type
_entity.pdbx_description
1 polymer ?
#
loop_
_entity_poly.entity_id
_entity_poly.type
_entity_poly.pdbx_seq_one_letter_code
_entity_poly.pdbx_strand_id
1 'polypeptide(L)'
;MAEKYIPRLKKAYNEEYVKTLEQTLGIDNVNKVPKLEKVVISCGVGKKREDKRFIETVNLTLSKITGQATTSRVAKKSIATFKIRKGMGDPVGYLVTLRNDKMYEFVDRLINVALPHVRDFHGVSNHSFDKQGNYSLGVKEQTIFPEITFEDSSILHGLEITFIIKNGSKEGSTKLLELFGMPFEKGGK
;
A
#
# COMPACT_ATOMS: atom_id res chain seq x y z
N MET A 1 7.26 10.15 32.32
CA MET A 1 6.41 10.22 31.12
C MET A 1 6.93 9.19 30.15
N ALA A 2 6.12 8.25 29.68
CA ALA A 2 6.57 7.28 28.68
C ALA A 2 6.94 8.02 27.39
N GLU A 3 8.13 7.78 26.87
CA GLU A 3 8.54 8.33 25.58
C GLU A 3 7.55 7.87 24.52
N LYS A 4 7.01 8.83 23.76
CA LYS A 4 6.06 8.53 22.68
C LYS A 4 6.83 7.80 21.60
N TYR A 5 6.46 6.54 21.34
CA TYR A 5 7.03 5.76 20.26
C TYR A 5 6.89 6.48 18.90
N ILE A 6 7.98 6.59 18.16
CA ILE A 6 8.03 7.18 16.83
C ILE A 6 8.57 6.12 15.87
N PRO A 7 7.83 5.78 14.78
CA PRO A 7 8.29 4.84 13.78
C PRO A 7 9.65 5.21 13.18
N ARG A 8 10.50 4.21 12.96
CA ARG A 8 11.86 4.38 12.44
C ARG A 8 11.89 5.20 11.14
N LEU A 9 11.06 4.84 10.15
CA LEU A 9 11.00 5.56 8.87
C LEU A 9 10.49 7.00 9.02
N LYS A 10 9.59 7.26 9.96
CA LYS A 10 9.12 8.63 10.24
C LYS A 10 10.23 9.49 10.81
N LYS A 11 11.03 8.92 11.73
CA LYS A 11 12.18 9.58 12.31
C LYS A 11 13.22 9.89 11.24
N ALA A 12 13.62 8.89 10.46
CA ALA A 12 14.58 9.06 9.37
C ALA A 12 14.10 10.08 8.32
N TYR A 13 12.81 10.07 7.96
CA TYR A 13 12.24 11.06 7.05
C TYR A 13 12.44 12.50 7.56
N ASN A 14 12.13 12.76 8.82
CA ASN A 14 12.22 14.11 9.40
C ASN A 14 13.66 14.59 9.62
N GLU A 15 14.59 13.71 9.99
CA GLU A 15 15.97 14.04 10.35
C GLU A 15 16.90 14.12 9.15
N GLU A 16 16.75 13.20 8.18
CA GLU A 16 17.70 12.99 7.10
C GLU A 16 17.09 13.16 5.70
N TYR A 17 15.95 12.49 5.41
CA TYR A 17 15.45 12.38 4.03
C TYR A 17 14.92 13.69 3.48
N VAL A 18 14.34 14.55 4.32
CA VAL A 18 13.89 15.89 3.90
C VAL A 18 15.06 16.69 3.34
N LYS A 19 16.20 16.74 4.04
CA LYS A 19 17.39 17.47 3.60
C LYS A 19 17.98 16.89 2.32
N THR A 20 18.04 15.57 2.23
CA THR A 20 18.55 14.87 1.04
C THR A 20 17.67 15.14 -0.18
N LEU A 21 16.34 15.15 -0.02
CA LEU A 21 15.39 15.45 -1.08
C LEU A 21 15.45 16.91 -1.51
N GLU A 22 15.61 17.86 -0.59
CA GLU A 22 15.82 19.29 -0.90
C GLU A 22 17.04 19.47 -1.78
N GLN A 23 18.17 18.89 -1.40
CA GLN A 23 19.42 18.99 -2.15
C GLN A 23 19.33 18.30 -3.52
N THR A 24 18.75 17.10 -3.57
CA THR A 24 18.69 16.30 -4.82
C THR A 24 17.72 16.89 -5.84
N LEU A 25 16.61 17.46 -5.38
CA LEU A 25 15.53 17.98 -6.23
C LEU A 25 15.62 19.50 -6.44
N GLY A 26 16.56 20.19 -5.78
CA GLY A 26 16.71 21.64 -5.87
C GLY A 26 15.49 22.41 -5.34
N ILE A 27 14.90 21.92 -4.23
CA ILE A 27 13.69 22.51 -3.66
C ILE A 27 14.07 23.41 -2.47
N ASP A 28 13.83 24.70 -2.58
CA ASP A 28 14.14 25.68 -1.51
C ASP A 28 13.12 25.65 -0.34
N ASN A 29 11.92 25.13 -0.56
CA ASN A 29 10.85 25.18 0.41
C ASN A 29 10.53 23.80 0.96
N VAL A 30 10.78 23.55 2.25
CA VAL A 30 10.50 22.30 2.97
C VAL A 30 9.06 21.80 2.76
N ASN A 31 8.10 22.71 2.66
CA ASN A 31 6.69 22.31 2.45
C ASN A 31 6.38 21.77 1.06
N LYS A 32 7.27 21.96 0.09
CA LYS A 32 7.17 21.42 -1.27
C LYS A 32 7.87 20.07 -1.44
N VAL A 33 8.62 19.62 -0.42
CA VAL A 33 9.30 18.33 -0.45
C VAL A 33 8.27 17.20 -0.56
N PRO A 34 8.48 16.18 -1.40
CA PRO A 34 7.63 15.02 -1.48
C PRO A 34 7.48 14.32 -0.14
N LYS A 35 6.24 14.06 0.27
CA LYS A 35 5.92 13.42 1.55
C LYS A 35 4.85 12.37 1.39
N LEU A 36 5.03 11.22 2.03
CA LEU A 36 3.98 10.21 2.09
C LEU A 36 2.79 10.72 2.90
N GLU A 37 1.63 10.83 2.27
CA GLU A 37 0.39 11.32 2.87
C GLU A 37 -0.44 10.20 3.48
N LYS A 38 -0.62 9.13 2.71
CA LYS A 38 -1.38 7.94 3.09
C LYS A 38 -0.98 6.75 2.24
N VAL A 39 -1.22 5.56 2.77
CA VAL A 39 -1.15 4.30 2.03
C VAL A 39 -2.55 3.69 2.01
N VAL A 40 -3.00 3.31 0.83
CA VAL A 40 -4.29 2.65 0.63
C VAL A 40 -4.03 1.21 0.24
N ILE A 41 -4.55 0.28 1.02
CA ILE A 41 -4.49 -1.15 0.73
C ILE A 41 -5.88 -1.59 0.31
N SER A 42 -6.02 -2.17 -0.87
CA SER A 42 -7.29 -2.60 -1.43
C SER A 42 -7.27 -4.04 -1.93
N CYS A 43 -8.43 -4.69 -1.82
CA CYS A 43 -8.67 -6.00 -2.40
C CYS A 43 -10.02 -6.02 -3.09
N GLY A 44 -10.03 -6.38 -4.39
CA GLY A 44 -11.24 -6.54 -5.17
C GLY A 44 -11.87 -7.91 -4.97
N VAL A 45 -13.14 -7.96 -4.54
CA VAL A 45 -13.86 -9.22 -4.34
C VAL A 45 -14.92 -9.49 -5.43
N GLY A 46 -15.03 -8.62 -6.42
CA GLY A 46 -16.10 -8.60 -7.41
C GLY A 46 -16.32 -9.94 -8.16
N LYS A 47 -15.27 -10.72 -8.42
CA LYS A 47 -15.36 -12.03 -9.07
C LYS A 47 -15.94 -13.15 -8.18
N LYS A 48 -15.72 -13.07 -6.88
CA LYS A 48 -16.12 -14.06 -5.86
C LYS A 48 -17.08 -13.49 -4.81
N ARG A 49 -17.85 -12.46 -5.17
CA ARG A 49 -18.74 -11.75 -4.24
C ARG A 49 -19.87 -12.62 -3.66
N GLU A 50 -20.20 -13.74 -4.31
CA GLU A 50 -21.23 -14.69 -3.85
C GLU A 50 -20.69 -15.64 -2.77
N ASP A 51 -19.37 -15.75 -2.66
CA ASP A 51 -18.70 -16.57 -1.66
C ASP A 51 -18.47 -15.78 -0.37
N LYS A 52 -19.33 -16.01 0.61
CA LYS A 52 -19.25 -15.37 1.93
C LYS A 52 -17.92 -15.66 2.64
N ARG A 53 -17.41 -16.91 2.53
CA ARG A 53 -16.14 -17.29 3.14
C ARG A 53 -14.99 -16.50 2.57
N PHE A 54 -14.96 -16.31 1.25
CA PHE A 54 -13.96 -15.48 0.59
C PHE A 54 -14.00 -14.03 1.10
N ILE A 55 -15.20 -13.45 1.21
CA ILE A 55 -15.39 -12.07 1.71
C ILE A 55 -14.91 -11.93 3.14
N GLU A 56 -15.28 -12.87 4.01
CA GLU A 56 -14.85 -12.89 5.42
C GLU A 56 -13.32 -13.04 5.53
N THR A 57 -12.73 -13.93 4.75
CA THR A 57 -11.26 -14.11 4.72
C THR A 57 -10.55 -12.82 4.29
N VAL A 58 -10.99 -12.17 3.21
CA VAL A 58 -10.41 -10.90 2.75
C VAL A 58 -10.51 -9.81 3.82
N ASN A 59 -11.67 -9.70 4.47
CA ASN A 59 -11.87 -8.73 5.55
C ASN A 59 -10.94 -8.99 6.74
N LEU A 60 -10.83 -10.24 7.16
CA LEU A 60 -9.98 -10.66 8.27
C LEU A 60 -8.50 -10.43 7.97
N THR A 61 -8.03 -10.87 6.80
CA THR A 61 -6.62 -10.74 6.39
C THR A 61 -6.20 -9.28 6.26
N LEU A 62 -7.03 -8.42 5.62
CA LEU A 62 -6.75 -6.99 5.56
C LEU A 62 -6.66 -6.36 6.94
N SER A 63 -7.57 -6.71 7.85
CA SER A 63 -7.55 -6.20 9.24
C SER A 63 -6.30 -6.65 9.99
N LYS A 64 -5.86 -7.91 9.82
CA LYS A 64 -4.64 -8.45 10.45
C LYS A 64 -3.39 -7.74 9.93
N ILE A 65 -3.23 -7.62 8.59
CA ILE A 65 -2.09 -6.99 7.93
C ILE A 65 -1.96 -5.51 8.34
N THR A 66 -3.08 -4.80 8.43
CA THR A 66 -3.06 -3.34 8.62
C THR A 66 -3.21 -2.91 10.08
N GLY A 67 -3.69 -3.80 10.96
CA GLY A 67 -4.05 -3.46 12.33
C GLY A 67 -5.18 -2.42 12.42
N GLN A 68 -6.04 -2.33 11.39
CA GLN A 68 -7.16 -1.40 11.30
C GLN A 68 -8.35 -2.05 10.63
N ALA A 69 -9.55 -1.69 11.08
CA ALA A 69 -10.80 -2.16 10.47
C ALA A 69 -10.90 -1.76 9.00
N THR A 70 -11.42 -2.67 8.19
CA THR A 70 -11.61 -2.46 6.76
C THR A 70 -12.87 -1.64 6.47
N THR A 71 -12.90 -1.02 5.29
CA THR A 71 -14.09 -0.34 4.76
C THR A 71 -14.55 -1.07 3.51
N SER A 72 -15.81 -1.52 3.50
CA SER A 72 -16.42 -2.12 2.31
C SER A 72 -16.69 -1.07 1.24
N ARG A 73 -16.52 -1.45 -0.02
CA ARG A 73 -16.86 -0.62 -1.18
C ARG A 73 -17.94 -1.29 -1.99
N VAL A 74 -19.03 -0.57 -2.17
CA VAL A 74 -20.18 -1.00 -2.97
C VAL A 74 -20.16 -0.34 -4.34
N ALA A 75 -20.83 -0.96 -5.32
CA ALA A 75 -20.91 -0.44 -6.67
C ALA A 75 -21.70 0.89 -6.72
N LYS A 76 -21.11 1.89 -7.38
CA LYS A 76 -21.75 3.20 -7.62
C LYS A 76 -22.70 3.19 -8.82
N LYS A 77 -22.52 2.28 -9.77
CA LYS A 77 -23.32 2.12 -10.99
C LYS A 77 -23.73 0.67 -11.15
N SER A 78 -24.89 0.43 -11.74
CA SER A 78 -25.32 -0.91 -12.12
C SER A 78 -24.68 -1.27 -13.46
N ILE A 79 -24.11 -2.49 -13.55
CA ILE A 79 -23.50 -3.01 -14.77
C ILE A 79 -24.08 -4.42 -15.00
N ALA A 80 -24.95 -4.54 -15.99
CA ALA A 80 -25.68 -5.79 -16.27
C ALA A 80 -24.75 -6.95 -16.62
N THR A 81 -23.73 -6.70 -17.44
CA THR A 81 -22.73 -7.69 -17.86
C THR A 81 -22.04 -8.41 -16.70
N PHE A 82 -21.77 -7.68 -15.62
CA PHE A 82 -21.13 -8.23 -14.41
C PHE A 82 -22.14 -8.58 -13.32
N LYS A 83 -23.45 -8.50 -13.60
CA LYS A 83 -24.53 -8.72 -12.62
C LYS A 83 -24.38 -7.86 -11.35
N ILE A 84 -23.79 -6.67 -11.48
CA ILE A 84 -23.60 -5.73 -10.40
C ILE A 84 -24.76 -4.75 -10.39
N ARG A 85 -25.41 -4.58 -9.24
CA ARG A 85 -26.51 -3.62 -9.06
C ARG A 85 -26.11 -2.57 -8.01
N LYS A 86 -26.38 -1.30 -8.32
CA LYS A 86 -26.24 -0.20 -7.37
C LYS A 86 -27.18 -0.43 -6.18
N GLY A 87 -26.66 -0.31 -4.96
CA GLY A 87 -27.50 -0.34 -3.75
C GLY A 87 -27.86 -1.74 -3.22
N MET A 88 -27.43 -2.84 -3.85
CA MET A 88 -27.69 -4.19 -3.34
C MET A 88 -26.89 -4.56 -2.08
N GLY A 89 -26.00 -3.67 -1.60
CA GLY A 89 -25.22 -3.93 -0.39
C GLY A 89 -24.04 -4.87 -0.57
N ASP A 90 -23.95 -5.60 -1.68
CA ASP A 90 -22.84 -6.53 -1.92
C ASP A 90 -21.53 -5.78 -2.13
N PRO A 91 -20.49 -6.07 -1.35
CA PRO A 91 -19.19 -5.43 -1.50
C PRO A 91 -18.55 -5.84 -2.82
N VAL A 92 -18.00 -4.87 -3.54
CA VAL A 92 -17.17 -5.09 -4.74
C VAL A 92 -15.70 -5.15 -4.36
N GLY A 93 -15.34 -4.60 -3.21
CA GLY A 93 -14.00 -4.59 -2.67
C GLY A 93 -13.95 -4.13 -1.22
N TYR A 94 -12.83 -4.38 -0.60
CA TYR A 94 -12.47 -3.87 0.71
C TYR A 94 -11.23 -3.01 0.60
N LEU A 95 -11.15 -1.97 1.41
CA LEU A 95 -9.96 -1.15 1.51
C LEU A 95 -9.68 -0.69 2.93
N VAL A 96 -8.42 -0.40 3.18
CA VAL A 96 -7.94 0.26 4.39
C VAL A 96 -7.08 1.45 3.99
N THR A 97 -7.24 2.56 4.68
CA THR A 97 -6.38 3.74 4.50
C THR A 97 -5.55 3.96 5.75
N LEU A 98 -4.24 3.83 5.62
CA LEU A 98 -3.29 4.07 6.70
C LEU A 98 -2.71 5.48 6.61
N ARG A 99 -2.55 6.13 7.76
CA ARG A 99 -1.97 7.46 7.91
C ARG A 99 -1.05 7.51 9.13
N ASN A 100 -0.20 8.54 9.18
CA ASN A 100 0.69 8.81 10.31
C ASN A 100 1.56 7.60 10.70
N ASP A 101 1.63 7.28 11.99
CA ASP A 101 2.54 6.27 12.52
C ASP A 101 2.26 4.87 11.96
N LYS A 102 0.99 4.46 11.90
CA LYS A 102 0.58 3.17 11.31
C LYS A 102 1.00 3.03 9.84
N MET A 103 0.98 4.13 9.08
CA MET A 103 1.42 4.14 7.69
C MET A 103 2.92 3.85 7.56
N TYR A 104 3.75 4.54 8.36
CA TYR A 104 5.21 4.33 8.31
C TYR A 104 5.59 2.93 8.80
N GLU A 105 4.93 2.41 9.84
CA GLU A 105 5.10 1.04 10.31
C GLU A 105 4.76 0.00 9.23
N PHE A 106 3.64 0.19 8.55
CA PHE A 106 3.23 -0.70 7.47
C PHE A 106 4.25 -0.68 6.32
N VAL A 107 4.71 0.52 5.91
CA VAL A 107 5.71 0.66 4.83
C VAL A 107 7.03 -0.01 5.21
N ASP A 108 7.48 0.15 6.45
CA ASP A 108 8.70 -0.48 6.95
C ASP A 108 8.61 -2.02 6.91
N ARG A 109 7.51 -2.60 7.39
CA ARG A 109 7.27 -4.05 7.31
C ARG A 109 7.12 -4.54 5.87
N LEU A 110 6.43 -3.79 5.02
CA LEU A 110 6.28 -4.15 3.62
C LEU A 110 7.63 -4.28 2.93
N ILE A 111 8.50 -3.27 3.08
CA ILE A 111 9.79 -3.22 2.39
C ILE A 111 10.78 -4.24 2.95
N ASN A 112 10.90 -4.34 4.27
CA ASN A 112 11.96 -5.11 4.90
C ASN A 112 11.57 -6.57 5.21
N VAL A 113 10.27 -6.87 5.28
CA VAL A 113 9.79 -8.21 5.64
C VAL A 113 8.96 -8.82 4.53
N ALA A 114 7.89 -8.16 4.07
CA ALA A 114 6.95 -8.78 3.15
C ALA A 114 7.53 -8.94 1.73
N LEU A 115 8.15 -7.92 1.15
CA LEU A 115 8.70 -7.98 -0.21
C LEU A 115 9.80 -9.05 -0.38
N PRO A 116 10.74 -9.24 0.57
CA PRO A 116 11.73 -10.31 0.47
C PRO A 116 11.13 -11.73 0.52
N HIS A 117 9.91 -11.89 1.06
CA HIS A 117 9.20 -13.19 1.07
C HIS A 117 8.45 -13.51 -0.23
N VAL A 118 8.43 -12.57 -1.19
CA VAL A 118 7.84 -12.84 -2.52
C VAL A 118 8.71 -13.87 -3.25
N ARG A 119 8.09 -14.93 -3.76
CA ARG A 119 8.79 -15.92 -4.59
C ARG A 119 9.31 -15.26 -5.86
N ASP A 120 10.54 -15.60 -6.25
CA ASP A 120 11.21 -15.06 -7.45
C ASP A 120 11.15 -13.52 -7.52
N PHE A 121 11.45 -12.88 -6.39
CA PHE A 121 11.42 -11.43 -6.31
C PHE A 121 12.61 -10.81 -7.04
N HIS A 122 12.33 -10.02 -8.08
CA HIS A 122 13.33 -9.31 -8.89
C HIS A 122 13.33 -7.80 -8.70
N GLY A 123 12.51 -7.30 -7.79
CA GLY A 123 12.28 -5.88 -7.56
C GLY A 123 10.86 -5.45 -7.92
N VAL A 124 10.53 -4.21 -7.60
CA VAL A 124 9.24 -3.60 -7.94
C VAL A 124 9.38 -2.69 -9.16
N SER A 125 8.36 -2.66 -10.00
CA SER A 125 8.40 -1.93 -11.27
C SER A 125 8.55 -0.42 -11.10
N ASN A 126 9.44 0.20 -11.85
CA ASN A 126 9.63 1.65 -11.94
C ASN A 126 8.54 2.37 -12.76
N HIS A 127 7.65 1.62 -13.42
CA HIS A 127 6.64 2.18 -14.33
C HIS A 127 5.28 2.37 -13.68
N SER A 128 5.10 1.98 -12.41
CA SER A 128 3.82 2.01 -11.70
C SER A 128 3.51 3.35 -11.01
N PHE A 129 4.12 4.43 -11.49
CA PHE A 129 3.80 5.80 -11.06
C PHE A 129 2.69 6.40 -11.92
N ASP A 130 1.77 7.11 -11.28
CA ASP A 130 0.78 7.92 -11.99
C ASP A 130 1.33 9.32 -12.35
N LYS A 131 0.49 10.12 -13.02
CA LYS A 131 0.85 11.50 -13.42
C LYS A 131 1.06 12.44 -12.24
N GLN A 132 0.56 12.09 -11.06
CA GLN A 132 0.67 12.88 -9.83
C GLN A 132 1.83 12.40 -8.94
N GLY A 133 2.59 11.40 -9.38
CA GLY A 133 3.69 10.82 -8.63
C GLY A 133 3.26 9.82 -7.55
N ASN A 134 2.00 9.36 -7.53
CA ASN A 134 1.60 8.27 -6.65
C ASN A 134 2.10 6.94 -7.22
N TYR A 135 2.38 5.98 -6.35
CA TYR A 135 2.91 4.67 -6.74
C TYR A 135 1.94 3.55 -6.36
N SER A 136 1.68 2.63 -7.29
CA SER A 136 0.83 1.47 -7.04
C SER A 136 1.60 0.15 -7.20
N LEU A 137 1.47 -0.72 -6.22
CA LEU A 137 2.09 -2.05 -6.16
C LEU A 137 1.02 -3.12 -6.06
N GLY A 138 1.05 -4.09 -6.99
CA GLY A 138 0.22 -5.29 -6.92
C GLY A 138 0.96 -6.44 -6.25
N VAL A 139 0.35 -7.04 -5.24
CA VAL A 139 0.80 -8.25 -4.55
C VAL A 139 -0.11 -9.39 -4.95
N LYS A 140 0.44 -10.49 -5.46
CA LYS A 140 -0.36 -11.63 -5.94
C LYS A 140 -0.97 -12.46 -4.82
N GLU A 141 -0.25 -12.59 -3.69
CA GLU A 141 -0.64 -13.47 -2.59
C GLU A 141 -0.46 -12.76 -1.25
N GLN A 142 -1.46 -12.83 -0.38
CA GLN A 142 -1.41 -12.24 0.97
C GLN A 142 -0.42 -12.95 1.90
N THR A 143 0.03 -14.14 1.56
CA THR A 143 0.91 -14.99 2.37
C THR A 143 2.32 -14.43 2.59
N ILE A 144 2.69 -13.40 1.83
CA ILE A 144 3.97 -12.70 2.04
C ILE A 144 4.03 -11.94 3.36
N PHE A 145 2.87 -11.67 3.97
CA PHE A 145 2.80 -10.95 5.24
C PHE A 145 2.90 -11.94 6.41
N PRO A 146 3.81 -11.73 7.37
CA PRO A 146 4.02 -12.64 8.49
C PRO A 146 2.83 -12.72 9.46
N GLU A 147 1.93 -11.75 9.40
CA GLU A 147 0.72 -11.71 10.22
C GLU A 147 -0.35 -12.72 9.77
N ILE A 148 -0.17 -13.31 8.58
CA ILE A 148 -1.11 -14.27 8.00
C ILE A 148 -0.71 -15.69 8.40
N THR A 149 -1.61 -16.37 9.11
CA THR A 149 -1.42 -17.77 9.51
C THR A 149 -1.78 -18.72 8.38
N PHE A 150 -1.39 -19.99 8.52
CA PHE A 150 -1.73 -21.02 7.54
C PHE A 150 -3.25 -21.19 7.37
N GLU A 151 -4.02 -21.03 8.46
CA GLU A 151 -5.49 -21.09 8.41
C GLU A 151 -6.08 -19.95 7.57
N ASP A 152 -5.54 -18.73 7.71
CA ASP A 152 -5.96 -17.56 6.93
C ASP A 152 -5.57 -17.67 5.44
N SER A 153 -4.59 -18.50 5.12
CA SER A 153 -4.10 -18.72 3.76
C SER A 153 -4.88 -19.75 2.96
N SER A 154 -5.92 -20.34 3.54
CA SER A 154 -6.78 -21.34 2.89
C SER A 154 -7.38 -20.84 1.57
N ILE A 155 -7.63 -19.55 1.48
CA ILE A 155 -8.13 -18.88 0.26
C ILE A 155 -7.14 -17.77 -0.15
N LEU A 156 -6.39 -18.00 -1.22
CA LEU A 156 -5.43 -17.03 -1.74
C LEU A 156 -6.14 -15.87 -2.45
N HIS A 157 -5.66 -14.66 -2.16
CA HIS A 157 -6.11 -13.44 -2.83
C HIS A 157 -4.98 -12.40 -2.97
N GLY A 158 -5.07 -11.59 -4.00
CA GLY A 158 -4.14 -10.49 -4.23
C GLY A 158 -4.57 -9.21 -3.51
N LEU A 159 -3.60 -8.32 -3.35
CA LEU A 159 -3.76 -7.00 -2.76
C LEU A 159 -3.17 -5.94 -3.68
N GLU A 160 -3.76 -4.77 -3.70
CA GLU A 160 -3.18 -3.58 -4.29
C GLU A 160 -2.81 -2.59 -3.18
N ILE A 161 -1.60 -2.09 -3.23
CA ILE A 161 -1.05 -1.13 -2.27
C ILE A 161 -0.72 0.14 -3.03
N THR A 162 -1.40 1.24 -2.72
CA THR A 162 -1.19 2.53 -3.36
C THR A 162 -0.60 3.52 -2.36
N PHE A 163 0.56 4.06 -2.69
CA PHE A 163 1.25 5.10 -1.95
C PHE A 163 0.82 6.46 -2.49
N ILE A 164 0.14 7.25 -1.70
CA ILE A 164 -0.26 8.61 -2.06
C ILE A 164 0.77 9.58 -1.51
N ILE A 165 1.44 10.28 -2.43
CA ILE A 165 2.55 11.18 -2.12
C ILE A 165 2.11 12.62 -2.37
N LYS A 166 2.12 13.42 -1.31
CA LYS A 166 1.86 14.86 -1.40
C LYS A 166 3.07 15.55 -2.04
N ASN A 167 2.83 16.51 -2.92
CA ASN A 167 3.85 17.21 -3.72
C ASN A 167 4.72 16.25 -4.57
N GLY A 168 4.16 15.08 -4.93
CA GLY A 168 4.85 14.09 -5.73
C GLY A 168 5.08 14.57 -7.17
N SER A 169 6.26 14.30 -7.69
CA SER A 169 6.56 14.19 -9.10
C SER A 169 7.11 12.79 -9.33
N LYS A 170 7.13 12.32 -10.57
CA LYS A 170 7.70 10.97 -10.82
C LYS A 170 9.11 10.84 -10.24
N GLU A 171 9.98 11.81 -10.47
CA GLU A 171 11.35 11.81 -9.96
C GLU A 171 11.41 11.92 -8.44
N GLY A 172 10.69 12.91 -7.87
CA GLY A 172 10.68 13.14 -6.41
C GLY A 172 10.10 11.96 -5.63
N SER A 173 9.05 11.34 -6.16
CA SER A 173 8.42 10.17 -5.55
C SER A 173 9.30 8.92 -5.63
N THR A 174 9.99 8.72 -6.76
CA THR A 174 10.97 7.63 -6.90
C THR A 174 12.09 7.79 -5.87
N LYS A 175 12.67 8.99 -5.76
CA LYS A 175 13.73 9.26 -4.77
C LYS A 175 13.25 9.07 -3.33
N LEU A 176 12.03 9.51 -3.00
CA LEU A 176 11.45 9.29 -1.68
C LEU A 176 11.33 7.80 -1.35
N LEU A 177 10.80 7.00 -2.28
CA LEU A 177 10.65 5.56 -2.06
C LEU A 177 11.99 4.82 -2.05
N GLU A 178 12.98 5.25 -2.85
CA GLU A 178 14.36 4.76 -2.78
C GLU A 178 14.98 5.00 -1.39
N LEU A 179 14.79 6.19 -0.81
CA LEU A 179 15.27 6.50 0.53
C LEU A 179 14.56 5.68 1.62
N PHE A 180 13.31 5.30 1.41
CA PHE A 180 12.62 4.34 2.28
C PHE A 180 13.14 2.90 2.12
N GLY A 181 14.00 2.64 1.12
CA GLY A 181 14.55 1.32 0.84
C GLY A 181 13.72 0.47 -0.11
N MET A 182 12.79 1.07 -0.89
CA MET A 182 12.00 0.33 -1.87
C MET A 182 12.92 -0.32 -2.92
N PRO A 183 12.88 -1.65 -3.09
CA PRO A 183 13.75 -2.36 -4.01
C PRO A 183 13.21 -2.29 -5.43
N PHE A 184 13.46 -1.20 -6.13
CA PHE A 184 13.09 -1.08 -7.54
C PHE A 184 13.92 -2.01 -8.43
N GLU A 185 13.30 -2.51 -9.49
CA GLU A 185 14.01 -3.25 -10.54
C GLU A 185 15.14 -2.38 -11.10
N LYS A 186 16.36 -2.90 -11.06
CA LYS A 186 17.47 -2.28 -11.77
C LYS A 186 17.16 -2.47 -13.24
N GLY A 187 16.88 -1.38 -13.95
CA GLY A 187 16.42 -1.37 -15.33
C GLY A 187 17.12 -2.41 -16.18
N GLY A 188 16.41 -3.48 -16.49
CA GLY A 188 16.78 -4.37 -17.59
C GLY A 188 16.56 -3.60 -18.90
N LYS A 189 17.56 -3.66 -19.79
CA LYS A 189 17.50 -3.15 -21.16
C LYS A 189 16.34 -3.75 -21.92
#